data_e0c0ef389a96f22888b45b50b1f5a8be
#
_entry.id   e0c0ef389a96f22888b45b50b1f5a8be
#
_cell.length_a   1.000
_cell.length_b   1.000
_cell.length_c   1.000
_cell.angle_alpha   90.00
_cell.angle_beta   90.00
_cell.angle_gamma   90.00
#
_symmetry.space_group_name_H-M   'P 1'
#
loop_
_entity.id
_entity.type
_entity.pdbx_description
1 polymer ?
#
loop_
_entity_poly.entity_id
_entity_poly.type
_entity_poly.pdbx_seq_one_letter_code
_entity_poly.pdbx_strand_id
1 'polypeptide(L)'
;MSNMVSKMMKKCLLLCTALFALASCDKPFVLDLPLAVDSHEYKLSSKAGEARIFFYTTQPWTIAFEPADCSWATLNRTSGDGKDQVEEILFTYEQNNDPDREVTLVITAGDLKEEIIMFQTGTLRASRPFGRP
;
A
#
# COMPACT_ATOMS: atom_id res chain seq x y z
N MET A 1 35.48 -23.51 47.70
CA MET A 1 34.60 -22.33 47.62
C MET A 1 34.77 -21.57 46.34
N SER A 2 35.95 -21.30 45.86
CA SER A 2 36.15 -20.58 44.60
C SER A 2 35.60 -21.32 43.40
N ASN A 3 35.54 -22.65 43.43
CA ASN A 3 35.02 -23.44 42.31
C ASN A 3 33.50 -23.32 42.11
N MET A 4 32.76 -23.08 43.18
CA MET A 4 31.31 -22.93 43.07
C MET A 4 30.92 -21.58 42.44
N VAL A 5 31.58 -20.52 42.84
CA VAL A 5 31.33 -19.19 42.28
C VAL A 5 31.72 -19.15 40.81
N SER A 6 32.84 -19.77 40.44
CA SER A 6 33.28 -19.87 39.07
C SER A 6 32.30 -20.66 38.21
N LYS A 7 31.74 -21.75 38.74
CA LYS A 7 30.71 -22.51 38.00
C LYS A 7 29.42 -21.74 37.84
N MET A 8 29.00 -20.99 38.84
CA MET A 8 27.80 -20.15 38.74
C MET A 8 27.98 -19.01 37.75
N MET A 9 29.12 -18.37 37.75
CA MET A 9 29.41 -17.32 36.81
C MET A 9 29.44 -17.85 35.37
N LYS A 10 30.00 -19.01 35.14
CA LYS A 10 30.01 -19.64 33.83
C LYS A 10 28.60 -19.98 33.35
N LYS A 11 27.75 -20.49 34.25
CA LYS A 11 26.36 -20.77 33.91
C LYS A 11 25.56 -19.53 33.59
N CYS A 12 25.75 -18.46 34.35
CA CYS A 12 25.10 -17.20 34.06
C CYS A 12 25.56 -16.60 32.75
N LEU A 13 26.84 -16.69 32.43
CA LEU A 13 27.37 -16.19 31.18
C LEU A 13 26.84 -16.97 30.00
N LEU A 14 26.75 -18.27 30.11
CA LEU A 14 26.18 -19.13 29.07
C LEU A 14 24.70 -18.83 28.85
N LEU A 15 23.96 -18.60 29.92
CA LEU A 15 22.53 -18.27 29.83
C LEU A 15 22.30 -16.94 29.15
N CYS A 16 23.11 -15.92 29.48
CA CYS A 16 23.04 -14.62 28.86
C CYS A 16 23.40 -14.69 27.38
N THR A 17 24.39 -15.51 27.01
CA THR A 17 24.78 -15.65 25.61
C THR A 17 23.68 -16.35 24.81
N ALA A 18 23.05 -17.35 25.39
CA ALA A 18 21.96 -18.07 24.75
C ALA A 18 20.73 -17.16 24.55
N LEU A 19 20.41 -16.35 25.55
CA LEU A 19 19.33 -15.37 25.45
C LEU A 19 19.61 -14.32 24.38
N PHE A 20 20.87 -13.89 24.28
CA PHE A 20 21.25 -12.91 23.27
C PHE A 20 21.18 -13.50 21.87
N ALA A 21 21.57 -14.75 21.70
CA ALA A 21 21.46 -15.43 20.42
C ALA A 21 20.01 -15.62 20.00
N LEU A 22 19.11 -15.88 20.96
CA LEU A 22 17.68 -15.97 20.67
C LEU A 22 17.07 -14.60 20.37
N ALA A 23 17.60 -13.54 20.96
CA ALA A 23 17.13 -12.18 20.70
C ALA A 23 17.63 -11.62 19.37
N SER A 24 18.72 -12.13 18.83
CA SER A 24 19.23 -11.71 17.53
C SER A 24 18.46 -12.31 16.36
N CYS A 25 17.47 -13.10 16.65
CA CYS A 25 16.29 -13.30 15.85
C CYS A 25 16.49 -13.74 14.43
N ASP A 26 16.30 -14.96 14.25
CA ASP A 26 16.31 -15.57 12.94
C ASP A 26 14.95 -15.53 12.27
N LYS A 27 14.03 -14.72 12.74
CA LYS A 27 12.75 -14.60 12.07
C LYS A 27 12.93 -13.80 10.79
N PRO A 28 12.67 -14.38 9.62
CA PRO A 28 12.65 -13.59 8.42
C PRO A 28 11.64 -12.46 8.59
N PHE A 29 11.95 -11.33 8.02
CA PHE A 29 11.03 -10.20 8.04
C PHE A 29 9.76 -10.65 7.30
N VAL A 30 8.72 -10.90 8.06
CA VAL A 30 7.41 -11.21 7.50
C VAL A 30 6.57 -9.94 7.62
N LEU A 31 6.07 -9.47 6.50
CA LEU A 31 5.14 -8.37 6.50
C LEU A 31 3.82 -8.93 7.04
N ASP A 32 3.49 -8.55 8.27
CA ASP A 32 2.27 -9.03 8.92
C ASP A 32 1.00 -8.37 8.36
N LEU A 33 1.13 -7.56 7.31
CA LEU A 33 -0.01 -6.90 6.71
C LEU A 33 -0.48 -7.72 5.51
N PRO A 34 -1.61 -8.43 5.63
CA PRO A 34 -2.13 -9.23 4.52
C PRO A 34 -2.65 -8.38 3.34
N LEU A 35 -2.75 -7.08 3.52
CA LEU A 35 -3.03 -6.14 2.44
C LEU A 35 -2.37 -4.80 2.77
N ALA A 36 -1.50 -4.35 1.89
CA ALA A 36 -0.81 -3.07 2.03
C ALA A 36 -0.74 -2.36 0.68
N VAL A 37 -1.01 -1.07 0.68
CA VAL A 37 -0.95 -0.25 -0.54
C VAL A 37 0.23 0.71 -0.46
N ASP A 38 0.78 1.04 -1.61
CA ASP A 38 1.92 1.95 -1.73
C ASP A 38 1.54 3.37 -1.31
N SER A 39 0.38 3.81 -1.77
CA SER A 39 -0.12 5.15 -1.45
C SER A 39 -1.64 5.14 -1.42
N HIS A 40 -2.21 5.97 -0.57
CA HIS A 40 -3.67 6.10 -0.48
C HIS A 40 -4.20 7.25 -1.34
N GLU A 41 -3.32 8.00 -1.99
CA GLU A 41 -3.73 9.10 -2.86
C GLU A 41 -2.71 9.28 -3.99
N TYR A 42 -3.22 9.41 -5.20
CA TYR A 42 -2.43 9.74 -6.37
C TYR A 42 -2.97 11.02 -6.99
N LYS A 43 -2.07 11.95 -7.31
CA LYS A 43 -2.43 13.19 -8.00
C LYS A 43 -2.05 13.08 -9.46
N LEU A 44 -3.04 13.20 -10.31
CA LEU A 44 -2.89 13.01 -11.76
C LEU A 44 -2.96 14.36 -12.45
N SER A 45 -2.20 14.49 -13.54
CA SER A 45 -2.28 15.70 -14.36
C SER A 45 -3.59 15.74 -15.14
N SER A 46 -3.93 16.92 -15.64
CA SER A 46 -5.13 17.07 -16.46
C SER A 46 -5.02 16.40 -17.83
N LYS A 47 -3.81 16.09 -18.26
CA LYS A 47 -3.58 15.40 -19.54
C LYS A 47 -3.80 13.91 -19.38
N ALA A 48 -4.22 13.26 -20.47
CA ALA A 48 -4.34 11.80 -20.49
C ALA A 48 -3.01 11.15 -20.14
N GLY A 49 -3.06 10.05 -19.42
CA GLY A 49 -1.86 9.36 -18.98
C GLY A 49 -2.15 8.07 -18.25
N GLU A 50 -1.12 7.59 -17.60
CA GLU A 50 -1.16 6.33 -16.86
C GLU A 50 -0.52 6.51 -15.50
N ALA A 51 -1.07 5.85 -14.49
CA ALA A 51 -0.47 5.77 -13.17
C ALA A 51 -0.27 4.30 -12.81
N ARG A 52 0.85 4.00 -12.19
CA ARG A 52 1.14 2.65 -11.71
C ARG A 52 0.83 2.59 -10.24
N ILE A 53 0.00 1.63 -9.88
CA ILE A 53 -0.43 1.42 -8.51
C ILE A 53 0.18 0.11 -8.04
N PHE A 54 0.83 0.14 -6.89
CA PHE A 54 1.44 -1.04 -6.32
C PHE A 54 0.76 -1.38 -5.00
N PHE A 55 0.48 -2.65 -4.80
CA PHE A 55 0.00 -3.13 -3.52
C PHE A 55 0.48 -4.55 -3.30
N TYR A 56 0.48 -4.94 -2.04
CA TYR A 56 0.90 -6.27 -1.62
C TYR A 56 -0.26 -6.97 -0.95
N THR A 57 -0.49 -8.23 -1.30
CA THR A 57 -1.47 -9.05 -0.62
C THR A 57 -1.10 -10.52 -0.70
N THR A 58 -1.54 -11.27 0.30
CA THR A 58 -1.35 -12.72 0.36
C THR A 58 -2.62 -13.47 0.00
N GLN A 59 -3.69 -12.76 -0.33
CA GLN A 59 -5.00 -13.34 -0.60
C GLN A 59 -5.50 -12.93 -1.97
N PRO A 60 -6.44 -13.70 -2.54
CA PRO A 60 -7.11 -13.25 -3.76
C PRO A 60 -7.75 -11.88 -3.55
N TRP A 61 -7.69 -11.04 -4.56
CA TRP A 61 -8.08 -9.65 -4.44
C TRP A 61 -8.92 -9.20 -5.62
N THR A 62 -9.69 -8.15 -5.40
CA THR A 62 -10.44 -7.45 -6.44
C THR A 62 -10.28 -5.95 -6.26
N ILE A 63 -10.42 -5.21 -7.36
CA ILE A 63 -10.44 -3.74 -7.34
C ILE A 63 -11.73 -3.29 -8.01
N ALA A 64 -12.40 -2.32 -7.40
CA ALA A 64 -13.59 -1.71 -7.95
C ALA A 64 -13.48 -0.20 -7.89
N PHE A 65 -14.11 0.49 -8.84
CA PHE A 65 -14.26 1.94 -8.80
C PHE A 65 -15.41 2.33 -7.88
N GLU A 66 -15.23 3.43 -7.19
CA GLU A 66 -16.30 4.07 -6.43
C GLU A 66 -16.28 5.58 -6.74
N PRO A 67 -17.27 6.11 -7.45
CA PRO A 67 -18.47 5.42 -7.95
C PRO A 67 -18.17 4.43 -9.07
N ALA A 68 -19.00 3.38 -9.14
CA ALA A 68 -18.78 2.28 -10.08
C ALA A 68 -18.93 2.69 -11.55
N ASP A 69 -19.61 3.79 -11.81
CA ASP A 69 -19.84 4.31 -13.16
C ASP A 69 -18.74 5.21 -13.69
N CYS A 70 -17.57 5.17 -13.10
CA CYS A 70 -16.43 5.96 -13.57
C CYS A 70 -16.15 5.64 -15.04
N SER A 71 -16.24 6.65 -15.90
CA SER A 71 -16.08 6.49 -17.35
C SER A 71 -14.77 7.02 -17.89
N TRP A 72 -14.00 7.74 -17.08
CA TRP A 72 -12.80 8.44 -17.55
C TRP A 72 -11.50 7.68 -17.25
N ALA A 73 -11.61 6.52 -16.64
CA ALA A 73 -10.44 5.74 -16.27
C ALA A 73 -10.71 4.24 -16.44
N THR A 74 -9.65 3.49 -16.66
CA THR A 74 -9.70 2.03 -16.78
C THR A 74 -8.53 1.41 -16.04
N LEU A 75 -8.71 0.15 -15.64
CA LEU A 75 -7.67 -0.65 -15.02
C LEU A 75 -7.32 -1.81 -15.95
N ASN A 76 -6.05 -2.15 -16.00
CA ASN A 76 -5.62 -3.29 -16.81
C ASN A 76 -6.00 -4.63 -16.18
N ARG A 77 -6.16 -4.67 -14.87
CA ARG A 77 -6.63 -5.86 -14.14
C ARG A 77 -7.49 -5.41 -12.97
N THR A 78 -8.51 -6.18 -12.66
CA THR A 78 -9.41 -5.91 -11.54
C THR A 78 -9.43 -7.04 -10.51
N SER A 79 -8.67 -8.10 -10.72
CA SER A 79 -8.60 -9.23 -9.79
C SER A 79 -7.30 -9.98 -9.96
N GLY A 80 -6.94 -10.75 -8.94
CA GLY A 80 -5.76 -11.59 -8.97
C GLY A 80 -5.77 -12.59 -7.83
N ASP A 81 -4.78 -13.49 -7.84
CA ASP A 81 -4.71 -14.58 -6.87
C ASP A 81 -4.00 -14.19 -5.59
N GLY A 82 -3.24 -13.13 -5.59
CA GLY A 82 -2.55 -12.65 -4.39
C GLY A 82 -1.51 -13.62 -3.85
N LYS A 83 -0.62 -14.09 -4.69
CA LYS A 83 0.36 -15.11 -4.30
C LYS A 83 1.56 -14.51 -3.58
N ASP A 84 1.33 -13.81 -2.50
CA ASP A 84 2.42 -13.28 -1.65
C ASP A 84 3.43 -12.47 -2.47
N GLN A 85 2.93 -11.58 -3.30
CA GLN A 85 3.76 -10.76 -4.16
C GLN A 85 3.20 -9.36 -4.28
N VAL A 86 4.05 -8.44 -4.72
CA VAL A 86 3.62 -7.08 -5.05
C VAL A 86 2.90 -7.12 -6.39
N GLU A 87 1.69 -6.58 -6.40
CA GLU A 87 0.89 -6.46 -7.61
C GLU A 87 1.06 -5.07 -8.21
N GLU A 88 1.17 -5.00 -9.52
CA GLU A 88 1.24 -3.74 -10.25
C GLU A 88 -0.01 -3.61 -11.11
N ILE A 89 -0.76 -2.54 -10.90
CA ILE A 89 -1.98 -2.24 -11.64
C ILE A 89 -1.77 -0.95 -12.41
N LEU A 90 -2.13 -0.97 -13.66
CA LEU A 90 -2.04 0.20 -14.53
C LEU A 90 -3.39 0.89 -14.57
N PHE A 91 -3.41 2.13 -14.09
CA PHE A 91 -4.58 2.99 -14.11
C PHE A 91 -4.41 3.97 -15.27
N THR A 92 -5.22 3.82 -16.29
CA THR A 92 -5.18 4.68 -17.48
C THR A 92 -6.33 5.67 -17.41
N TYR A 93 -6.04 6.95 -17.62
CA TYR A 93 -7.05 8.00 -17.48
C TYR A 93 -7.04 8.94 -18.67
N GLU A 94 -8.20 9.49 -18.94
CA GLU A 94 -8.40 10.42 -20.04
C GLU A 94 -8.07 11.85 -19.62
N GLN A 95 -7.88 12.72 -20.61
CA GLN A 95 -7.69 14.14 -20.37
C GLN A 95 -8.93 14.71 -19.67
N ASN A 96 -8.70 15.59 -18.71
CA ASN A 96 -9.78 16.26 -17.99
C ASN A 96 -9.87 17.72 -18.38
N ASN A 97 -10.82 18.05 -19.23
CA ASN A 97 -11.11 19.42 -19.65
C ASN A 97 -12.15 20.10 -18.75
N ASP A 98 -12.63 19.40 -17.77
CA ASP A 98 -13.64 19.86 -16.83
C ASP A 98 -12.98 20.26 -15.50
N PRO A 99 -13.74 20.58 -14.46
CA PRO A 99 -13.16 20.79 -13.13
C PRO A 99 -12.47 19.57 -12.60
N ASP A 100 -11.72 19.74 -11.52
CA ASP A 100 -11.05 18.64 -10.82
C ASP A 100 -12.04 17.52 -10.56
N ARG A 101 -11.55 16.29 -10.64
CA ARG A 101 -12.39 15.11 -10.41
C ARG A 101 -11.58 14.03 -9.68
N GLU A 102 -12.28 13.12 -9.06
CA GLU A 102 -11.64 11.99 -8.38
C GLU A 102 -12.47 10.74 -8.48
N VAL A 103 -11.82 9.62 -8.31
CA VAL A 103 -12.46 8.32 -8.18
C VAL A 103 -11.68 7.55 -7.12
N THR A 104 -12.37 6.75 -6.34
CA THR A 104 -11.73 5.91 -5.34
C THR A 104 -11.61 4.50 -5.89
N LEU A 105 -10.43 3.92 -5.75
CA LEU A 105 -10.21 2.51 -6.02
C LEU A 105 -10.35 1.77 -4.71
N VAL A 106 -11.23 0.79 -4.68
CA VAL A 106 -11.44 -0.04 -3.49
C VAL A 106 -10.82 -1.40 -3.75
N ILE A 107 -9.75 -1.71 -3.04
CA ILE A 107 -9.08 -3.01 -3.12
C ILE A 107 -9.60 -3.86 -1.98
N THR A 108 -10.12 -5.03 -2.30
CA THR A 108 -10.63 -5.98 -1.31
C THR A 108 -9.83 -7.27 -1.41
N ALA A 109 -9.34 -7.76 -0.30
CA ALA A 109 -8.62 -9.01 -0.20
C ALA A 109 -9.10 -9.75 1.05
N GLY A 110 -9.93 -10.77 0.88
CA GLY A 110 -10.59 -11.43 2.00
C GLY A 110 -11.50 -10.45 2.73
N ASP A 111 -11.30 -10.32 4.03
CA ASP A 111 -12.05 -9.38 4.86
C ASP A 111 -11.43 -8.00 4.92
N LEU A 112 -10.31 -7.79 4.23
CA LEU A 112 -9.57 -6.55 4.28
C LEU A 112 -9.92 -5.67 3.10
N LYS A 113 -9.89 -4.37 3.34
CA LYS A 113 -10.23 -3.37 2.34
C LYS A 113 -9.28 -2.19 2.46
N GLU A 114 -8.76 -1.72 1.33
CA GLU A 114 -7.99 -0.50 1.26
C GLU A 114 -8.56 0.40 0.17
N GLU A 115 -8.53 1.69 0.40
CA GLU A 115 -9.05 2.68 -0.53
C GLU A 115 -7.92 3.58 -1.02
N ILE A 116 -7.90 3.84 -2.32
CA ILE A 116 -6.93 4.71 -2.95
C ILE A 116 -7.68 5.79 -3.72
N ILE A 117 -7.41 7.04 -3.42
CA ILE A 117 -8.03 8.17 -4.09
C ILE A 117 -7.19 8.53 -5.32
N MET A 118 -7.82 8.53 -6.48
CA MET A 118 -7.21 8.96 -7.73
C MET A 118 -7.77 10.33 -8.08
N PHE A 119 -7.01 11.37 -7.77
CA PHE A 119 -7.43 12.76 -7.97
C PHE A 119 -6.81 13.30 -9.24
N GLN A 120 -7.63 13.83 -10.15
CA GLN A 120 -7.17 14.41 -11.38
C GLN A 120 -7.54 15.89 -11.44
N THR A 121 -6.53 16.73 -11.63
CA THR A 121 -6.78 18.16 -11.85
C THR A 121 -7.47 18.37 -13.17
N GLY A 122 -8.32 19.39 -13.23
CA GLY A 122 -8.99 19.78 -14.44
C GLY A 122 -8.36 21.03 -15.04
N THR A 123 -8.61 21.25 -16.32
CA THR A 123 -8.19 22.50 -16.99
C THR A 123 -9.21 23.59 -16.79
N LEU A 124 -10.46 23.24 -16.54
CA LEU A 124 -11.50 24.21 -16.30
C LEU A 124 -11.51 24.57 -14.82
N ARG A 125 -10.99 25.73 -14.51
CA ARG A 125 -11.09 26.23 -13.15
C ARG A 125 -12.48 26.80 -12.93
N ALA A 126 -13.12 26.34 -11.87
CA ALA A 126 -14.34 27.00 -11.43
C ALA A 126 -14.00 28.49 -11.23
N SER A 127 -14.77 29.36 -11.85
CA SER A 127 -14.53 30.77 -11.71
C SER A 127 -14.64 31.16 -10.25
N ARG A 128 -13.54 31.45 -9.65
CA ARG A 128 -13.53 31.97 -8.30
C ARG A 128 -14.03 33.39 -8.34
N PRO A 129 -14.96 33.74 -7.47
CA PRO A 129 -15.49 35.09 -7.45
C PRO A 129 -14.41 36.14 -7.20
N PHE A 130 -13.26 35.76 -6.77
CA PHE A 130 -12.22 36.63 -6.58
C PHE A 130 -11.19 36.36 -7.55
N GLY A 131 -11.38 36.82 -8.66
CA GLY A 131 -10.32 36.71 -9.51
C GLY A 131 -9.04 37.00 -8.85
N ARG A 132 -8.96 37.19 -8.17
CA ARG A 132 -8.08 37.61 -7.75
C ARG A 132 -7.53 37.33 -7.36
N PRO A 133 -7.19 37.25 -7.28
CA PRO A 133 -6.40 37.95 -7.73
C PRO A 133 -5.56 37.57 -8.06
#